data_011aaa20363017e51adc9fcb6302b12c
#
_entry.id   011aaa20363017e51adc9fcb6302b12c
#
_cell.length_a   1.000
_cell.length_b   1.000
_cell.length_c   1.000
_cell.angle_alpha   90.00
_cell.angle_beta   90.00
_cell.angle_gamma   90.00
#
_symmetry.space_group_name_H-M   'P 1'
#
loop_
_entity.id
_entity.type
_entity.pdbx_description
1 polymer ?
#
loop_
_entity_poly.entity_id
_entity_poly.type
_entity_poly.pdbx_seq_one_letter_code
_entity_poly.pdbx_strand_id
1 'polypeptide(L)'
;MRLHSTLSHHGLLAVAAVVAPLLACQPDANPVGPSGSLAASRNGVSSTEGLASPGWQGTAAHLVMQANLSPTVATRAYSLVGVAQYLAVQQAEGVTHARHGDDDGDDETGGGGRSGPESDRGAVAGASAVVLTYLFPTQAQALEDMVTTQRNTASAASHDAFVRGETIGRGVGAAIVTRARADGFTAPFAGTIPVGAGLWFSEATPASVAGGSLPGVRPWFLTSASQFRSAPPPAFGSTAFLAGLREIRAISDTRTQAQLDIATFWALAAGTPTTSGFWIQQATDGINQQPFSERRATHLYALLSATMFDAQIGCWDAKETYWLIRPWQADHAITVVAAVGKPNHPSYPSGHSCLSSSAAEVLRTFFPAQRKQLDAMVIEAGLSRMYGGIHYRFDIEAGQLLGRRVAHFTIAADRSGRSVLTPHDEDSRGRPSGRPIK
;
A
#
# COMPACT_ATOMS: atom_id res chain seq x y z
N MET A 1 -52.14 -80.39 17.59
CA MET A 1 -51.32 -80.95 18.73
C MET A 1 -50.42 -79.82 19.15
N ARG A 2 -50.52 -79.50 20.41
CA ARG A 2 -49.79 -78.38 21.10
C ARG A 2 -48.27 -78.54 21.01
N LEU A 3 -47.49 -77.43 20.99
CA LEU A 3 -46.55 -77.07 22.07
C LEU A 3 -45.66 -75.91 21.64
N HIS A 4 -45.80 -74.88 22.37
CA HIS A 4 -44.90 -74.08 23.20
C HIS A 4 -43.76 -73.28 22.57
N SER A 5 -43.96 -72.03 22.75
CA SER A 5 -43.12 -70.86 22.80
C SER A 5 -41.82 -71.03 23.62
N THR A 6 -40.76 -70.40 23.17
CA THR A 6 -39.80 -69.72 24.07
C THR A 6 -39.33 -68.42 23.43
N LEU A 7 -39.65 -67.32 24.11
CA LEU A 7 -39.08 -65.99 23.86
C LEU A 7 -37.60 -65.98 24.26
N SER A 8 -36.77 -65.46 23.38
CA SER A 8 -35.42 -65.04 23.74
C SER A 8 -35.31 -63.56 23.48
N HIS A 9 -35.13 -62.77 24.53
CA HIS A 9 -34.88 -61.36 24.53
C HIS A 9 -33.46 -61.13 24.10
N HIS A 10 -33.25 -60.43 22.97
CA HIS A 10 -31.97 -59.81 22.64
C HIS A 10 -32.17 -58.29 22.76
N GLY A 11 -31.48 -57.70 23.75
CA GLY A 11 -31.52 -56.28 24.01
C GLY A 11 -30.84 -55.52 22.87
N LEU A 12 -31.58 -54.58 22.31
CA LEU A 12 -30.98 -53.52 21.45
C LEU A 12 -30.27 -52.51 22.35
N LEU A 13 -28.94 -52.48 22.28
CA LEU A 13 -28.16 -51.37 22.77
C LEU A 13 -28.33 -50.19 21.78
N ALA A 14 -29.15 -49.21 22.18
CA ALA A 14 -29.23 -47.93 21.49
C ALA A 14 -27.95 -47.13 21.81
N VAL A 15 -27.08 -47.02 20.83
CA VAL A 15 -25.98 -46.08 20.87
C VAL A 15 -26.55 -44.70 20.57
N ALA A 16 -26.76 -43.90 21.62
CA ALA A 16 -27.07 -42.50 21.50
C ALA A 16 -25.85 -41.75 20.98
N ALA A 17 -25.84 -41.41 19.70
CA ALA A 17 -24.90 -40.48 19.15
C ALA A 17 -25.20 -39.07 19.70
N VAL A 18 -24.43 -38.60 20.65
CA VAL A 18 -24.44 -37.20 21.10
C VAL A 18 -23.83 -36.36 19.98
N VAL A 19 -24.70 -35.78 19.17
CA VAL A 19 -24.32 -34.72 18.29
C VAL A 19 -24.19 -33.43 19.11
N ALA A 20 -22.98 -33.10 19.50
CA ALA A 20 -22.67 -31.81 20.08
C ALA A 20 -22.86 -30.76 18.98
N PRO A 21 -23.64 -29.69 19.20
CA PRO A 21 -23.65 -28.58 18.28
C PRO A 21 -22.28 -27.91 18.35
N LEU A 22 -21.54 -27.93 17.24
CA LEU A 22 -20.44 -26.99 17.00
C LEU A 22 -21.07 -25.60 17.05
N LEU A 23 -20.93 -24.92 18.18
CA LEU A 23 -21.10 -23.47 18.23
C LEU A 23 -20.07 -22.88 17.24
N ALA A 24 -20.56 -22.56 16.05
CA ALA A 24 -19.88 -21.62 15.18
C ALA A 24 -19.79 -20.30 15.97
N CYS A 25 -18.61 -19.96 16.46
CA CYS A 25 -18.29 -18.60 16.85
C CYS A 25 -18.49 -17.75 15.59
N GLN A 26 -19.66 -17.17 15.45
CA GLN A 26 -19.83 -15.98 14.62
C GLN A 26 -19.08 -14.87 15.36
N PRO A 27 -18.06 -14.23 14.74
CA PRO A 27 -17.63 -12.97 15.26
C PRO A 27 -18.80 -12.00 15.07
N ASP A 28 -19.30 -11.45 16.17
CA ASP A 28 -20.10 -10.22 16.17
C ASP A 28 -19.19 -9.09 15.67
N ALA A 29 -18.88 -9.09 14.39
CA ALA A 29 -18.35 -7.95 13.69
C ALA A 29 -19.57 -7.12 13.30
N ASN A 30 -19.94 -6.17 14.16
CA ASN A 30 -20.59 -4.97 13.63
C ASN A 30 -19.74 -4.53 12.45
N PRO A 31 -20.31 -4.38 11.25
CA PRO A 31 -19.56 -3.82 10.14
C PRO A 31 -19.01 -2.49 10.64
N VAL A 32 -17.70 -2.31 10.55
CA VAL A 32 -17.08 -1.00 10.70
C VAL A 32 -17.60 -0.22 9.49
N GLY A 33 -18.82 0.28 9.62
CA GLY A 33 -19.38 1.19 8.64
C GLY A 33 -18.44 2.34 8.47
N PRO A 34 -18.43 3.01 7.33
CA PRO A 34 -17.56 4.14 7.07
C PRO A 34 -17.87 5.26 8.08
N SER A 35 -17.24 5.19 9.26
CA SER A 35 -17.20 6.31 10.19
C SER A 35 -16.17 7.29 9.64
N GLY A 36 -16.63 8.12 8.77
CA GLY A 36 -15.80 9.14 8.16
C GLY A 36 -16.12 9.23 6.68
N SER A 37 -17.12 10.04 6.37
CA SER A 37 -17.36 10.47 5.00
C SER A 37 -16.04 10.98 4.41
N LEU A 38 -15.79 10.64 3.14
CA LEU A 38 -14.85 11.34 2.27
C LEU A 38 -15.28 12.82 2.04
N ALA A 39 -16.28 13.30 2.78
CA ALA A 39 -16.60 14.70 2.88
C ALA A 39 -15.50 15.36 3.70
N ALA A 40 -14.76 16.26 3.04
CA ALA A 40 -13.81 17.15 3.68
C ALA A 40 -14.40 17.66 5.00
N SER A 41 -13.82 17.23 6.12
CA SER A 41 -14.10 17.79 7.43
C SER A 41 -13.63 19.26 7.42
N ARG A 42 -14.53 20.13 7.05
CA ARG A 42 -14.41 21.56 7.34
C ARG A 42 -14.88 21.70 8.79
N ASN A 43 -13.98 22.09 9.68
CA ASN A 43 -14.16 22.44 11.08
C ASN A 43 -13.72 21.38 12.11
N GLY A 44 -12.41 21.19 12.21
CA GLY A 44 -11.73 20.74 13.40
C GLY A 44 -10.34 21.36 13.36
N VAL A 45 -9.91 22.03 14.42
CA VAL A 45 -8.52 22.48 14.56
C VAL A 45 -7.66 21.22 14.47
N SER A 46 -7.02 21.04 13.32
CA SER A 46 -6.20 19.86 13.02
C SER A 46 -4.86 19.99 13.73
N SER A 47 -4.39 18.95 14.40
CA SER A 47 -3.03 18.89 14.96
C SER A 47 -1.94 18.90 13.88
N THR A 48 -2.32 18.93 12.61
CA THR A 48 -1.45 19.15 11.44
C THR A 48 -1.32 20.62 11.06
N GLU A 49 -1.86 21.54 11.89
CA GLU A 49 -1.66 22.96 11.69
C GLU A 49 -0.16 23.25 11.65
N GLY A 50 0.36 23.52 10.45
CA GLY A 50 1.79 23.71 10.20
C GLY A 50 2.49 22.62 9.35
N LEU A 51 1.96 21.40 9.21
CA LEU A 51 2.54 20.39 8.33
C LEU A 51 2.13 20.60 6.86
N ALA A 52 3.09 20.47 5.93
CA ALA A 52 2.85 20.56 4.50
C ALA A 52 2.50 19.17 3.89
N SER A 53 3.13 18.11 4.38
CA SER A 53 3.03 16.77 3.77
C SER A 53 1.62 16.21 3.70
N PRO A 54 0.73 16.32 4.70
CA PRO A 54 -0.63 15.82 4.59
C PRO A 54 -1.44 16.51 3.47
N GLY A 55 -1.26 17.82 3.30
CA GLY A 55 -1.91 18.59 2.24
C GLY A 55 -1.45 18.13 0.84
N TRP A 56 -0.15 17.91 0.66
CA TRP A 56 0.39 17.42 -0.60
C TRP A 56 0.02 15.96 -0.91
N GLN A 57 -0.12 15.10 0.11
CA GLN A 57 -0.69 13.75 -0.08
C GLN A 57 -2.17 13.80 -0.48
N GLY A 58 -2.94 14.72 0.10
CA GLY A 58 -4.32 14.99 -0.31
C GLY A 58 -4.41 15.45 -1.77
N THR A 59 -3.51 16.36 -2.19
CA THR A 59 -3.38 16.80 -3.58
C THR A 59 -3.06 15.63 -4.51
N ALA A 60 -2.10 14.78 -4.15
CA ALA A 60 -1.78 13.58 -4.92
C ALA A 60 -2.99 12.65 -5.08
N ALA A 61 -3.75 12.41 -4.00
CA ALA A 61 -4.97 11.60 -4.04
C ALA A 61 -6.04 12.21 -4.97
N HIS A 62 -6.23 13.52 -4.90
CA HIS A 62 -7.16 14.24 -5.78
C HIS A 62 -6.77 14.10 -7.26
N LEU A 63 -5.49 14.28 -7.59
CA LEU A 63 -4.99 14.15 -8.96
C LEU A 63 -5.07 12.70 -9.47
N VAL A 64 -4.82 11.72 -8.63
CA VAL A 64 -5.03 10.29 -8.94
C VAL A 64 -6.48 10.02 -9.34
N MET A 65 -7.45 10.55 -8.58
CA MET A 65 -8.87 10.42 -8.88
C MET A 65 -9.24 11.14 -10.18
N GLN A 66 -8.84 12.41 -10.34
CA GLN A 66 -9.14 13.19 -11.53
C GLN A 66 -8.60 12.55 -12.82
N ALA A 67 -7.37 12.03 -12.75
CA ALA A 67 -6.74 11.38 -13.90
C ALA A 67 -7.23 9.95 -14.12
N ASN A 68 -8.16 9.46 -13.30
CA ASN A 68 -8.72 8.12 -13.38
C ASN A 68 -7.62 7.02 -13.42
N LEU A 69 -6.57 7.19 -12.61
CA LEU A 69 -5.43 6.27 -12.63
C LEU A 69 -5.83 4.88 -12.17
N SER A 70 -5.28 3.86 -12.83
CA SER A 70 -5.43 2.48 -12.36
C SER A 70 -4.73 2.28 -11.01
N PRO A 71 -5.15 1.31 -10.18
CA PRO A 71 -4.52 1.05 -8.88
C PRO A 71 -3.01 0.83 -8.94
N THR A 72 -2.50 0.20 -10.01
CA THR A 72 -1.07 -0.05 -10.17
C THR A 72 -0.27 1.21 -10.43
N VAL A 73 -0.81 2.12 -11.22
CA VAL A 73 -0.20 3.42 -11.53
C VAL A 73 -0.26 4.34 -10.30
N ALA A 74 -1.39 4.35 -9.60
CA ALA A 74 -1.59 5.15 -8.39
C ALA A 74 -0.62 4.76 -7.27
N THR A 75 -0.40 3.45 -7.03
CA THR A 75 0.55 2.99 -6.00
C THR A 75 1.95 3.52 -6.26
N ARG A 76 2.41 3.50 -7.53
CA ARG A 76 3.69 4.09 -7.91
C ARG A 76 3.72 5.60 -7.69
N ALA A 77 2.65 6.29 -8.07
CA ALA A 77 2.58 7.75 -7.90
C ALA A 77 2.75 8.15 -6.43
N TYR A 78 2.01 7.50 -5.51
CA TYR A 78 2.16 7.76 -4.07
C TYR A 78 3.57 7.45 -3.56
N SER A 79 4.22 6.39 -4.06
CA SER A 79 5.57 6.04 -3.62
C SER A 79 6.61 7.09 -4.04
N LEU A 80 6.49 7.62 -5.25
CA LEU A 80 7.38 8.67 -5.74
C LEU A 80 7.21 9.96 -4.92
N VAL A 81 5.98 10.36 -4.61
CA VAL A 81 5.69 11.56 -3.80
C VAL A 81 6.20 11.38 -2.37
N GLY A 82 5.83 10.28 -1.70
CA GLY A 82 6.19 10.04 -0.31
C GLY A 82 7.71 9.98 -0.10
N VAL A 83 8.43 9.24 -0.96
CA VAL A 83 9.88 9.14 -0.88
C VAL A 83 10.55 10.49 -1.16
N ALA A 84 10.08 11.25 -2.16
CA ALA A 84 10.63 12.57 -2.46
C ALA A 84 10.48 13.54 -1.28
N GLN A 85 9.32 13.57 -0.63
CA GLN A 85 9.06 14.41 0.54
C GLN A 85 10.03 14.11 1.68
N TYR A 86 10.22 12.85 2.02
CA TYR A 86 11.06 12.47 3.15
C TYR A 86 12.54 12.76 2.89
N LEU A 87 13.04 12.39 1.73
CA LEU A 87 14.43 12.68 1.36
C LEU A 87 14.71 14.19 1.28
N ALA A 88 13.74 14.98 0.85
CA ALA A 88 13.85 16.44 0.81
C ALA A 88 13.97 17.04 2.21
N VAL A 89 13.16 16.59 3.16
CA VAL A 89 13.22 17.03 4.56
C VAL A 89 14.55 16.64 5.19
N GLN A 90 15.00 15.39 5.00
CA GLN A 90 16.31 14.95 5.50
C GLN A 90 17.47 15.81 4.96
N GLN A 91 17.46 16.11 3.68
CA GLN A 91 18.51 16.93 3.08
C GLN A 91 18.46 18.39 3.58
N ALA A 92 17.25 18.94 3.77
CA ALA A 92 17.10 20.29 4.33
C ALA A 92 17.65 20.39 5.75
N GLU A 93 17.41 19.39 6.60
CA GLU A 93 17.99 19.30 7.94
C GLU A 93 19.52 19.10 7.92
N GLY A 94 20.05 18.24 7.04
CA GLY A 94 21.48 17.95 6.92
C GLY A 94 22.31 19.16 6.51
N VAL A 95 21.85 19.96 5.55
CA VAL A 95 22.52 21.20 5.11
C VAL A 95 22.64 22.22 6.27
N THR A 96 21.71 22.22 7.20
CA THR A 96 21.74 23.14 8.35
C THR A 96 22.77 22.69 9.38
N HIS A 97 22.94 21.39 9.61
CA HIS A 97 23.96 20.88 10.52
C HIS A 97 25.40 21.14 10.02
N ALA A 98 25.65 21.00 8.71
CA ALA A 98 26.96 21.24 8.12
C ALA A 98 27.42 22.71 8.24
N ARG A 99 26.49 23.68 8.20
CA ARG A 99 26.82 25.11 8.32
C ARG A 99 27.13 25.58 9.74
N HIS A 100 26.81 24.79 10.76
CA HIS A 100 27.05 25.11 12.17
C HIS A 100 28.27 24.40 12.75
N GLY A 101 28.87 23.46 11.98
CA GLY A 101 30.09 22.74 12.40
C GLY A 101 31.41 23.46 12.12
N ASP A 102 31.40 24.52 11.32
CA ASP A 102 32.61 25.19 10.84
C ASP A 102 32.91 26.53 11.57
N ASP A 103 32.09 26.90 12.56
CA ASP A 103 32.25 28.18 13.31
C ASP A 103 32.47 27.88 14.79
N ASP A 104 33.70 27.46 15.14
CA ASP A 104 34.17 27.31 16.52
C ASP A 104 34.44 28.70 17.17
N GLY A 105 33.54 29.65 17.03
CA GLY A 105 33.57 30.95 17.66
C GLY A 105 32.62 31.00 18.85
N ASP A 106 33.20 31.08 20.08
CA ASP A 106 32.51 31.31 21.33
C ASP A 106 31.67 32.60 21.30
N ASP A 107 30.38 32.48 20.88
CA ASP A 107 29.38 33.53 21.13
C ASP A 107 28.10 32.90 21.68
N GLU A 108 27.96 32.93 23.02
CA GLU A 108 26.87 32.36 23.80
C GLU A 108 25.53 33.11 23.67
N THR A 109 25.30 33.90 22.61
CA THR A 109 24.07 34.69 22.42
C THR A 109 23.38 34.53 21.07
N GLY A 110 23.69 33.47 20.30
CA GLY A 110 23.03 33.20 19.01
C GLY A 110 22.23 31.91 19.05
N GLY A 111 20.89 31.95 18.98
CA GLY A 111 20.04 30.81 18.81
C GLY A 111 20.46 30.01 17.56
N GLY A 112 21.25 28.97 17.75
CA GLY A 112 21.72 28.06 16.72
C GLY A 112 20.54 27.50 15.93
N GLY A 113 20.40 27.96 14.69
CA GLY A 113 19.26 27.68 13.83
C GLY A 113 19.24 26.22 13.42
N ARG A 114 18.49 25.37 14.14
CA ARG A 114 17.89 24.18 13.54
C ARG A 114 17.15 24.62 12.30
N SER A 115 17.19 23.80 11.21
CA SER A 115 16.26 24.01 10.11
C SER A 115 14.87 24.17 10.72
N GLY A 116 14.32 25.37 10.61
CA GLY A 116 13.02 25.64 11.24
C GLY A 116 11.93 24.88 10.50
N PRO A 117 10.76 24.69 11.10
CA PRO A 117 9.62 24.01 10.46
C PRO A 117 9.31 24.52 9.05
N GLU A 118 9.63 25.78 8.76
CA GLU A 118 9.40 26.38 7.43
C GLU A 118 10.36 25.86 6.35
N SER A 119 11.62 25.49 6.69
CA SER A 119 12.52 24.84 5.74
C SER A 119 12.01 23.46 5.34
N ASP A 120 11.50 22.69 6.31
CA ASP A 120 10.93 21.36 6.05
C ASP A 120 9.67 21.46 5.20
N ARG A 121 8.80 22.43 5.49
CA ARG A 121 7.60 22.73 4.67
C ARG A 121 7.96 23.12 3.25
N GLY A 122 8.97 23.97 3.07
CA GLY A 122 9.48 24.33 1.74
C GLY A 122 10.03 23.14 0.99
N ALA A 123 10.80 22.27 1.68
CA ALA A 123 11.36 21.06 1.09
C ALA A 123 10.26 20.10 0.60
N VAL A 124 9.22 19.89 1.41
CA VAL A 124 8.05 19.09 1.02
C VAL A 124 7.34 19.71 -0.18
N ALA A 125 7.10 21.02 -0.17
CA ALA A 125 6.40 21.71 -1.24
C ALA A 125 7.17 21.60 -2.58
N GLY A 126 8.49 21.90 -2.57
CA GLY A 126 9.33 21.83 -3.76
C GLY A 126 9.42 20.43 -4.36
N ALA A 127 9.64 19.41 -3.50
CA ALA A 127 9.72 18.01 -3.94
C ALA A 127 8.39 17.52 -4.52
N SER A 128 7.27 17.83 -3.84
CA SER A 128 5.93 17.45 -4.28
C SER A 128 5.55 18.08 -5.62
N ALA A 129 5.79 19.39 -5.79
CA ALA A 129 5.47 20.09 -7.03
C ALA A 129 6.21 19.47 -8.23
N VAL A 130 7.50 19.17 -8.10
CA VAL A 130 8.29 18.57 -9.19
C VAL A 130 7.80 17.18 -9.55
N VAL A 131 7.57 16.32 -8.54
CA VAL A 131 7.13 14.93 -8.78
C VAL A 131 5.71 14.90 -9.33
N LEU A 132 4.79 15.71 -8.77
CA LEU A 132 3.40 15.76 -9.25
C LEU A 132 3.30 16.38 -10.64
N THR A 133 4.13 17.38 -10.99
CA THR A 133 4.21 17.91 -12.35
C THR A 133 4.68 16.86 -13.37
N TYR A 134 5.64 16.00 -12.97
CA TYR A 134 6.06 14.88 -13.82
C TYR A 134 4.92 13.86 -14.04
N LEU A 135 4.14 13.57 -13.00
CA LEU A 135 3.03 12.62 -13.07
C LEU A 135 1.79 13.21 -13.75
N PHE A 136 1.55 14.49 -13.58
CA PHE A 136 0.36 15.21 -14.04
C PHE A 136 0.74 16.54 -14.71
N PRO A 137 1.37 16.52 -15.88
CA PRO A 137 1.95 17.72 -16.49
C PRO A 137 0.93 18.82 -16.79
N THR A 138 -0.34 18.49 -16.99
CA THR A 138 -1.41 19.48 -17.18
C THR A 138 -1.76 20.28 -15.93
N GLN A 139 -1.28 19.86 -14.76
CA GLN A 139 -1.50 20.50 -13.47
C GLN A 139 -0.31 21.36 -13.01
N ALA A 140 0.73 21.50 -13.84
CA ALA A 140 1.98 22.17 -13.48
C ALA A 140 1.75 23.57 -12.87
N GLN A 141 0.92 24.40 -13.51
CA GLN A 141 0.65 25.75 -13.01
C GLN A 141 -0.07 25.74 -11.65
N ALA A 142 -1.09 24.92 -11.51
CA ALA A 142 -1.83 24.82 -10.24
C ALA A 142 -0.92 24.35 -9.08
N LEU A 143 0.01 23.44 -9.36
CA LEU A 143 1.00 22.97 -8.37
C LEU A 143 1.99 24.08 -8.00
N GLU A 144 2.44 24.89 -8.94
CA GLU A 144 3.30 26.06 -8.68
C GLU A 144 2.56 27.15 -7.89
N ASP A 145 1.28 27.36 -8.18
CA ASP A 145 0.43 28.30 -7.44
C ASP A 145 0.28 27.86 -5.97
N MET A 146 0.18 26.54 -5.70
CA MET A 146 0.17 26.00 -4.34
C MET A 146 1.49 26.27 -3.60
N VAL A 147 2.65 26.06 -4.25
CA VAL A 147 3.96 26.39 -3.67
C VAL A 147 4.04 27.87 -3.33
N THR A 148 3.64 28.73 -4.27
CA THR A 148 3.64 30.18 -4.09
C THR A 148 2.74 30.62 -2.95
N THR A 149 1.56 30.02 -2.83
CA THR A 149 0.63 30.27 -1.71
C THR A 149 1.27 29.90 -0.38
N GLN A 150 1.87 28.71 -0.27
CA GLN A 150 2.53 28.27 0.96
C GLN A 150 3.73 29.15 1.32
N ARG A 151 4.54 29.56 0.34
CA ARG A 151 5.65 30.48 0.53
C ARG A 151 5.18 31.84 1.09
N ASN A 152 4.09 32.37 0.55
CA ASN A 152 3.55 33.68 0.96
C ASN A 152 2.85 33.64 2.33
N THR A 153 2.49 32.45 2.84
CA THR A 153 1.95 32.28 4.20
C THR A 153 3.05 32.20 5.27
N ALA A 154 4.32 31.96 4.87
CA ALA A 154 5.43 32.02 5.79
C ALA A 154 5.62 33.47 6.31
N SER A 155 5.95 33.60 7.61
CA SER A 155 6.25 34.90 8.19
C SER A 155 7.50 35.50 7.55
N ALA A 156 7.64 36.83 7.59
CA ALA A 156 8.83 37.50 7.03
C ALA A 156 10.14 36.93 7.60
N ALA A 157 10.15 36.53 8.88
CA ALA A 157 11.33 35.94 9.53
C ALA A 157 11.64 34.50 9.06
N SER A 158 10.68 33.77 8.51
CA SER A 158 10.84 32.38 8.10
C SER A 158 10.74 32.18 6.58
N HIS A 159 10.46 33.25 5.82
CA HIS A 159 10.35 33.19 4.35
C HIS A 159 11.62 32.63 3.69
N ASP A 160 12.78 33.13 4.08
CA ASP A 160 14.06 32.63 3.53
C ASP A 160 14.31 31.16 3.87
N ALA A 161 13.86 30.70 5.02
CA ALA A 161 13.97 29.29 5.39
C ALA A 161 13.09 28.43 4.47
N PHE A 162 11.85 28.85 4.21
CA PHE A 162 10.97 28.19 3.24
C PHE A 162 11.60 28.11 1.85
N VAL A 163 12.13 29.23 1.32
CA VAL A 163 12.74 29.31 -0.01
C VAL A 163 13.98 28.40 -0.11
N ARG A 164 14.82 28.33 0.94
CA ARG A 164 15.95 27.38 0.98
C ARG A 164 15.46 25.93 0.94
N GLY A 165 14.47 25.58 1.76
CA GLY A 165 13.88 24.27 1.77
C GLY A 165 13.28 23.90 0.42
N GLU A 166 12.50 24.79 -0.19
CA GLU A 166 11.93 24.62 -1.52
C GLU A 166 12.99 24.31 -2.58
N THR A 167 14.10 25.05 -2.59
CA THR A 167 15.20 24.81 -3.51
C THR A 167 15.77 23.41 -3.38
N ILE A 168 16.02 22.97 -2.13
CA ILE A 168 16.47 21.60 -1.83
C ILE A 168 15.42 20.57 -2.30
N GLY A 169 14.16 20.80 -1.95
CA GLY A 169 13.05 19.90 -2.34
C GLY A 169 12.94 19.72 -3.85
N ARG A 170 13.08 20.80 -4.62
CA ARG A 170 13.06 20.74 -6.09
C ARG A 170 14.22 19.88 -6.63
N GLY A 171 15.42 20.00 -6.05
CA GLY A 171 16.57 19.17 -6.42
C GLY A 171 16.31 17.69 -6.17
N VAL A 172 15.81 17.34 -4.97
CA VAL A 172 15.42 15.96 -4.62
C VAL A 172 14.29 15.45 -5.53
N GLY A 173 13.27 16.26 -5.75
CA GLY A 173 12.19 15.90 -6.67
C GLY A 173 12.67 15.56 -8.07
N ALA A 174 13.63 16.35 -8.61
CA ALA A 174 14.25 16.09 -9.91
C ALA A 174 15.03 14.77 -9.94
N ALA A 175 15.77 14.43 -8.86
CA ALA A 175 16.45 13.15 -8.73
C ALA A 175 15.44 11.97 -8.70
N ILE A 176 14.34 12.10 -7.98
CA ILE A 176 13.27 11.10 -7.96
C ILE A 176 12.61 10.94 -9.34
N VAL A 177 12.37 12.03 -10.07
CA VAL A 177 11.88 11.96 -11.46
C VAL A 177 12.87 11.26 -12.38
N THR A 178 14.18 11.53 -12.23
CA THR A 178 15.21 10.81 -12.98
C THR A 178 15.17 9.31 -12.71
N ARG A 179 15.05 8.91 -11.44
CA ARG A 179 14.85 7.49 -11.06
C ARG A 179 13.57 6.92 -11.69
N ALA A 180 12.47 7.66 -11.63
CA ALA A 180 11.17 7.22 -12.14
C ALA A 180 11.19 6.99 -13.67
N ARG A 181 11.95 7.77 -14.42
CA ARG A 181 12.12 7.57 -15.87
C ARG A 181 12.91 6.32 -16.23
N ALA A 182 13.73 5.83 -15.29
CA ALA A 182 14.62 4.68 -15.47
C ALA A 182 14.21 3.45 -14.64
N ASP A 183 13.03 3.44 -13.99
CA ASP A 183 12.60 2.36 -13.12
C ASP A 183 11.97 1.16 -13.85
N GLY A 184 11.73 1.27 -15.16
CA GLY A 184 11.13 0.21 -15.98
C GLY A 184 9.60 0.20 -15.98
N PHE A 185 8.91 1.07 -15.22
CA PHE A 185 7.45 1.04 -15.11
C PHE A 185 6.71 1.26 -16.43
N THR A 186 7.24 2.11 -17.30
CA THR A 186 6.67 2.43 -18.62
C THR A 186 7.09 1.45 -19.72
N ALA A 187 7.90 0.43 -19.40
CA ALA A 187 8.25 -0.59 -20.36
C ALA A 187 7.01 -1.38 -20.80
N PRO A 188 6.89 -1.76 -22.07
CA PRO A 188 5.80 -2.62 -22.52
C PRO A 188 5.91 -4.00 -21.86
N PHE A 189 4.78 -4.69 -21.69
CA PHE A 189 4.79 -6.09 -21.31
C PHE A 189 5.52 -6.91 -22.41
N ALA A 190 6.62 -7.51 -22.05
CA ALA A 190 7.47 -8.29 -22.98
C ALA A 190 7.20 -9.81 -22.88
N GLY A 191 6.32 -10.25 -21.96
CA GLY A 191 5.98 -11.65 -21.76
C GLY A 191 4.94 -12.16 -22.75
N THR A 192 4.62 -13.44 -22.62
CA THR A 192 3.51 -14.09 -23.36
C THR A 192 2.44 -14.50 -22.36
N ILE A 193 1.18 -14.19 -22.65
CA ILE A 193 0.04 -14.68 -21.87
C ILE A 193 -0.12 -16.18 -22.20
N PRO A 194 0.10 -17.10 -21.24
CA PRO A 194 0.03 -18.52 -21.53
C PRO A 194 -1.41 -18.97 -21.73
N VAL A 195 -1.61 -20.02 -22.51
CA VAL A 195 -2.92 -20.61 -22.82
C VAL A 195 -2.96 -22.03 -22.29
N GLY A 196 -4.00 -22.38 -21.54
CA GLY A 196 -4.17 -23.73 -21.02
C GLY A 196 -5.25 -23.83 -19.93
N ALA A 197 -5.57 -25.06 -19.57
CA ALA A 197 -6.55 -25.32 -18.51
C ALA A 197 -6.08 -24.74 -17.16
N GLY A 198 -6.96 -24.02 -16.46
CA GLY A 198 -6.63 -23.41 -15.17
C GLY A 198 -5.80 -22.15 -15.25
N LEU A 199 -5.43 -21.70 -16.45
CA LEU A 199 -4.72 -20.44 -16.65
C LEU A 199 -5.71 -19.30 -16.93
N TRP A 200 -5.36 -18.14 -16.40
CA TRP A 200 -6.08 -16.89 -16.65
C TRP A 200 -5.94 -16.50 -18.13
N PHE A 201 -7.02 -16.00 -18.70
CA PHE A 201 -7.03 -15.42 -20.05
C PHE A 201 -7.58 -14.01 -20.04
N SER A 202 -7.07 -13.17 -20.93
CA SER A 202 -7.57 -11.80 -21.13
C SER A 202 -8.91 -11.82 -21.84
N GLU A 203 -9.88 -11.06 -21.32
CA GLU A 203 -11.16 -10.79 -22.00
C GLU A 203 -11.06 -9.54 -22.90
N ALA A 204 -9.92 -8.86 -22.95
CA ALA A 204 -9.68 -7.69 -23.79
C ALA A 204 -9.28 -8.10 -25.23
N THR A 205 -9.60 -7.21 -26.20
CA THR A 205 -9.20 -7.35 -27.60
C THR A 205 -8.46 -6.08 -28.07
N PRO A 206 -7.17 -6.16 -28.40
CA PRO A 206 -6.29 -7.34 -28.31
C PRO A 206 -6.04 -7.79 -26.86
N ALA A 207 -5.64 -9.06 -26.69
CA ALA A 207 -5.32 -9.60 -25.38
C ALA A 207 -4.20 -8.79 -24.70
N SER A 208 -4.41 -8.45 -23.42
CA SER A 208 -3.47 -7.64 -22.63
C SER A 208 -3.53 -8.05 -21.18
N VAL A 209 -2.52 -7.65 -20.38
CA VAL A 209 -2.49 -7.84 -18.94
C VAL A 209 -2.19 -6.51 -18.24
N ALA A 210 -3.03 -6.15 -17.29
CA ALA A 210 -2.84 -4.90 -16.53
C ALA A 210 -1.66 -5.06 -15.54
N GLY A 211 -0.71 -4.12 -15.62
CA GLY A 211 0.48 -4.13 -14.75
C GLY A 211 1.56 -5.11 -15.18
N GLY A 212 1.53 -5.66 -16.40
CA GLY A 212 2.48 -6.65 -16.89
C GLY A 212 3.95 -6.20 -16.92
N SER A 213 4.25 -4.90 -16.77
CA SER A 213 5.63 -4.41 -16.60
C SER A 213 6.14 -4.52 -15.16
N LEU A 214 5.26 -4.70 -14.17
CA LEU A 214 5.61 -4.59 -12.73
C LEU A 214 6.72 -5.55 -12.28
N PRO A 215 6.80 -6.81 -12.72
CA PRO A 215 7.91 -7.68 -12.32
C PRO A 215 9.28 -7.19 -12.74
N GLY A 216 9.37 -6.37 -13.79
CA GLY A 216 10.59 -5.75 -14.27
C GLY A 216 10.91 -4.38 -13.66
N VAL A 217 10.03 -3.86 -12.81
CA VAL A 217 10.21 -2.53 -12.19
C VAL A 217 11.23 -2.58 -11.07
N ARG A 218 12.10 -1.59 -11.02
CA ARG A 218 13.09 -1.42 -9.95
C ARG A 218 12.40 -1.06 -8.62
N PRO A 219 12.40 -1.95 -7.62
CA PRO A 219 11.77 -1.69 -6.33
C PRO A 219 12.53 -0.66 -5.50
N TRP A 220 11.96 -0.23 -4.38
CA TRP A 220 12.61 0.68 -3.43
C TRP A 220 13.54 -0.07 -2.48
N PHE A 221 13.09 -1.14 -1.87
CA PHE A 221 13.81 -1.90 -0.84
C PHE A 221 14.18 -3.30 -1.30
N LEU A 222 13.31 -3.97 -2.05
CA LEU A 222 13.55 -5.33 -2.50
C LEU A 222 14.74 -5.38 -3.48
N THR A 223 15.43 -6.51 -3.49
CA THR A 223 16.51 -6.77 -4.45
C THR A 223 16.00 -7.33 -5.77
N SER A 224 14.82 -7.96 -5.75
CA SER A 224 14.12 -8.47 -6.93
C SER A 224 12.62 -8.60 -6.66
N ALA A 225 11.81 -8.62 -7.73
CA ALA A 225 10.37 -8.87 -7.64
C ALA A 225 10.05 -10.25 -7.01
N SER A 226 10.91 -11.24 -7.23
CA SER A 226 10.72 -12.62 -6.75
C SER A 226 11.18 -12.87 -5.31
N GLN A 227 11.76 -11.88 -4.61
CA GLN A 227 12.37 -12.07 -3.29
C GLN A 227 11.41 -12.70 -2.26
N PHE A 228 10.13 -12.36 -2.30
CA PHE A 228 9.12 -12.90 -1.40
C PHE A 228 7.97 -13.58 -2.14
N ARG A 229 8.24 -14.11 -3.35
CA ARG A 229 7.22 -14.81 -4.15
C ARG A 229 6.48 -15.84 -3.30
N SER A 230 5.15 -15.79 -3.37
CA SER A 230 4.30 -16.77 -2.69
C SER A 230 4.55 -18.19 -3.20
N ALA A 231 4.35 -19.20 -2.34
CA ALA A 231 4.32 -20.60 -2.78
C ALA A 231 3.25 -20.79 -3.88
N PRO A 232 3.35 -21.85 -4.71
CA PRO A 232 2.35 -22.13 -5.75
C PRO A 232 0.93 -22.22 -5.17
N PRO A 233 -0.09 -21.74 -5.93
CA PRO A 233 -1.48 -21.97 -5.56
C PRO A 233 -1.85 -23.45 -5.67
N PRO A 234 -3.02 -23.87 -5.10
CA PRO A 234 -3.53 -25.22 -5.35
C PRO A 234 -3.64 -25.51 -6.85
N ALA A 235 -3.18 -26.69 -7.26
CA ALA A 235 -3.22 -27.08 -8.66
C ALA A 235 -4.67 -27.08 -9.18
N PHE A 236 -4.88 -26.62 -10.41
CA PHE A 236 -6.18 -26.60 -11.07
C PHE A 236 -6.81 -28.00 -11.06
N GLY A 237 -8.09 -28.09 -10.68
CA GLY A 237 -8.81 -29.35 -10.56
C GLY A 237 -8.49 -30.16 -9.31
N SER A 238 -7.51 -29.80 -8.48
CA SER A 238 -7.25 -30.46 -7.20
C SER A 238 -8.41 -30.26 -6.22
N THR A 239 -8.48 -31.15 -5.20
CA THR A 239 -9.49 -31.03 -4.14
C THR A 239 -9.48 -29.67 -3.46
N ALA A 240 -8.30 -29.09 -3.21
CA ALA A 240 -8.15 -27.78 -2.58
C ALA A 240 -8.63 -26.66 -3.51
N PHE A 241 -8.28 -26.69 -4.80
CA PHE A 241 -8.78 -25.73 -5.80
C PHE A 241 -10.31 -25.77 -5.90
N LEU A 242 -10.87 -26.99 -6.06
CA LEU A 242 -12.32 -27.18 -6.17
C LEU A 242 -13.08 -26.77 -4.89
N ALA A 243 -12.49 -26.96 -3.73
CA ALA A 243 -13.06 -26.46 -2.47
C ALA A 243 -13.13 -24.93 -2.45
N GLY A 244 -12.05 -24.25 -2.84
CA GLY A 244 -12.03 -22.78 -2.97
C GLY A 244 -13.04 -22.27 -4.02
N LEU A 245 -13.16 -22.95 -5.17
CA LEU A 245 -14.13 -22.57 -6.20
C LEU A 245 -15.59 -22.71 -5.70
N ARG A 246 -15.92 -23.82 -5.03
CA ARG A 246 -17.23 -24.03 -4.43
C ARG A 246 -17.56 -22.97 -3.36
N GLU A 247 -16.57 -22.54 -2.56
CA GLU A 247 -16.75 -21.48 -1.58
C GLU A 247 -17.18 -20.17 -2.26
N ILE A 248 -16.47 -19.74 -3.32
CA ILE A 248 -16.81 -18.50 -4.03
C ILE A 248 -18.16 -18.65 -4.74
N ARG A 249 -18.49 -19.83 -5.28
CA ARG A 249 -19.79 -20.08 -5.86
C ARG A 249 -20.90 -19.94 -4.82
N ALA A 250 -20.78 -20.53 -3.65
CA ALA A 250 -21.75 -20.42 -2.57
C ALA A 250 -21.94 -18.96 -2.12
N ILE A 251 -20.85 -18.19 -1.99
CA ILE A 251 -20.91 -16.75 -1.70
C ILE A 251 -21.65 -16.00 -2.81
N SER A 252 -21.36 -16.29 -4.06
CA SER A 252 -22.00 -15.65 -5.22
C SER A 252 -23.52 -15.90 -5.23
N ASP A 253 -23.94 -17.13 -4.95
CA ASP A 253 -25.34 -17.55 -4.97
C ASP A 253 -26.16 -16.99 -3.79
N THR A 254 -25.52 -16.72 -2.64
CA THR A 254 -26.19 -16.31 -1.39
C THR A 254 -25.75 -14.95 -0.86
N ARG A 255 -25.12 -14.14 -1.69
CA ARG A 255 -24.52 -12.84 -1.31
C ARG A 255 -25.55 -11.94 -0.64
N THR A 256 -25.26 -11.51 0.59
CA THR A 256 -26.10 -10.57 1.34
C THR A 256 -25.83 -9.12 0.94
N GLN A 257 -26.76 -8.21 1.29
CA GLN A 257 -26.57 -6.78 1.07
C GLN A 257 -25.31 -6.26 1.79
N ALA A 258 -25.06 -6.67 3.04
CA ALA A 258 -23.86 -6.29 3.77
C ALA A 258 -22.56 -6.71 3.05
N GLN A 259 -22.54 -7.90 2.44
CA GLN A 259 -21.40 -8.34 1.62
C GLN A 259 -21.24 -7.53 0.33
N LEU A 260 -22.36 -7.12 -0.30
CA LEU A 260 -22.35 -6.21 -1.45
C LEU A 260 -21.76 -4.84 -1.07
N ASP A 261 -22.17 -4.30 0.07
CA ASP A 261 -21.71 -3.00 0.57
C ASP A 261 -20.20 -3.03 0.87
N ILE A 262 -19.73 -4.08 1.53
CA ILE A 262 -18.29 -4.31 1.79
C ILE A 262 -17.52 -4.46 0.46
N ALA A 263 -18.02 -5.25 -0.49
CA ALA A 263 -17.37 -5.41 -1.79
C ALA A 263 -17.30 -4.08 -2.57
N THR A 264 -18.36 -3.28 -2.50
CA THR A 264 -18.44 -1.97 -3.16
C THR A 264 -17.52 -0.95 -2.49
N PHE A 265 -17.50 -0.89 -1.16
CA PHE A 265 -16.57 -0.01 -0.42
C PHE A 265 -15.12 -0.29 -0.79
N TRP A 266 -14.70 -1.56 -0.77
CA TRP A 266 -13.34 -1.97 -1.12
C TRP A 266 -13.09 -2.10 -2.62
N ALA A 267 -13.99 -1.67 -3.49
CA ALA A 267 -13.73 -1.68 -4.93
C ALA A 267 -12.47 -0.87 -5.25
N LEU A 268 -12.38 0.34 -4.72
CA LEU A 268 -11.20 1.23 -4.79
C LEU A 268 -10.52 1.20 -6.18
N ALA A 269 -11.36 1.24 -7.21
CA ALA A 269 -10.97 1.19 -8.60
C ALA A 269 -10.46 2.55 -9.11
N ALA A 270 -10.15 2.65 -10.39
CA ALA A 270 -9.86 3.90 -11.06
C ALA A 270 -11.01 4.92 -10.84
N GLY A 271 -10.68 6.20 -10.70
CA GLY A 271 -11.63 7.26 -10.30
C GLY A 271 -11.83 7.40 -8.79
N THR A 272 -11.18 6.54 -7.99
CA THR A 272 -11.09 6.66 -6.52
C THR A 272 -9.63 6.92 -6.13
N PRO A 273 -9.32 7.19 -4.84
CA PRO A 273 -7.92 7.26 -4.37
C PRO A 273 -7.17 5.93 -4.52
N THR A 274 -7.84 4.84 -4.87
CA THR A 274 -7.39 3.46 -4.95
C THR A 274 -7.04 2.85 -3.58
N THR A 275 -6.71 1.56 -3.53
CA THR A 275 -6.32 0.87 -2.30
C THR A 275 -5.14 1.57 -1.61
N SER A 276 -4.16 2.03 -2.38
CA SER A 276 -2.99 2.72 -1.83
C SER A 276 -3.35 4.07 -1.23
N GLY A 277 -4.18 4.86 -1.92
CA GLY A 277 -4.65 6.14 -1.39
C GLY A 277 -5.52 6.00 -0.14
N PHE A 278 -6.32 4.93 -0.05
CA PHE A 278 -7.05 4.60 1.18
C PHE A 278 -6.07 4.45 2.38
N TRP A 279 -4.98 3.69 2.21
CA TRP A 279 -4.00 3.49 3.28
C TRP A 279 -3.16 4.74 3.57
N ILE A 280 -2.89 5.60 2.57
CA ILE A 280 -2.30 6.94 2.77
C ILE A 280 -3.25 7.81 3.60
N GLN A 281 -4.57 7.74 3.36
CA GLN A 281 -5.54 8.47 4.17
C GLN A 281 -5.55 7.97 5.62
N GLN A 282 -5.45 6.65 5.87
CA GLN A 282 -5.32 6.12 7.23
C GLN A 282 -4.05 6.65 7.95
N ALA A 283 -2.95 6.84 7.22
CA ALA A 283 -1.76 7.50 7.77
C ALA A 283 -2.04 8.96 8.13
N THR A 284 -2.70 9.69 7.24
CA THR A 284 -3.10 11.09 7.47
C THR A 284 -4.01 11.23 8.70
N ASP A 285 -5.00 10.34 8.83
CA ASP A 285 -5.92 10.32 9.98
C ASP A 285 -5.17 10.06 11.30
N GLY A 286 -4.20 9.15 11.26
CA GLY A 286 -3.35 8.87 12.43
C GLY A 286 -2.42 10.04 12.78
N ILE A 287 -1.85 10.74 11.80
CA ILE A 287 -1.04 11.95 11.99
C ILE A 287 -1.89 13.06 12.63
N ASN A 288 -3.14 13.23 12.20
CA ASN A 288 -4.06 14.24 12.73
C ASN A 288 -4.44 13.99 14.20
N GLN A 289 -4.30 12.78 14.70
CA GLN A 289 -4.69 12.40 16.07
C GLN A 289 -3.56 12.55 17.10
N GLN A 290 -2.34 12.85 16.68
CA GLN A 290 -1.19 12.98 17.59
C GLN A 290 -0.14 13.94 17.01
N PRO A 291 0.72 14.54 17.86
CA PRO A 291 1.72 15.48 17.36
C PRO A 291 2.80 14.77 16.53
N PHE A 292 2.93 15.20 15.29
CA PHE A 292 3.99 14.79 14.36
C PHE A 292 4.83 16.02 13.97
N SER A 293 6.14 15.84 13.81
CA SER A 293 6.98 16.76 13.03
C SER A 293 6.84 16.44 11.54
N GLU A 294 7.21 17.40 10.69
CA GLU A 294 7.23 17.17 9.22
C GLU A 294 8.11 15.97 8.85
N ARG A 295 9.29 15.84 9.49
CA ARG A 295 10.18 14.70 9.31
C ARG A 295 9.50 13.37 9.64
N ARG A 296 8.79 13.28 10.75
CA ARG A 296 8.10 12.05 11.16
C ARG A 296 6.92 11.73 10.26
N ALA A 297 6.18 12.75 9.81
CA ALA A 297 5.05 12.57 8.89
C ALA A 297 5.54 12.10 7.50
N THR A 298 6.54 12.76 6.94
CA THR A 298 7.12 12.37 5.65
C THR A 298 7.79 11.00 5.70
N HIS A 299 8.44 10.63 6.83
CA HIS A 299 8.97 9.28 7.04
C HIS A 299 7.89 8.21 6.97
N LEU A 300 6.76 8.43 7.66
CA LEU A 300 5.61 7.52 7.58
C LEU A 300 5.11 7.37 6.15
N TYR A 301 4.88 8.48 5.43
CA TYR A 301 4.40 8.42 4.05
C TYR A 301 5.38 7.70 3.11
N ALA A 302 6.68 7.96 3.26
CA ALA A 302 7.72 7.33 2.46
C ALA A 302 7.79 5.82 2.69
N LEU A 303 7.89 5.40 3.96
CA LEU A 303 7.98 3.98 4.31
C LEU A 303 6.70 3.24 3.89
N LEU A 304 5.52 3.82 4.17
CA LEU A 304 4.23 3.23 3.81
C LEU A 304 4.07 3.04 2.30
N SER A 305 4.27 4.12 1.54
CA SER A 305 4.03 4.09 0.08
C SER A 305 5.07 3.25 -0.66
N ALA A 306 6.35 3.32 -0.28
CA ALA A 306 7.39 2.49 -0.87
C ALA A 306 7.18 1.00 -0.54
N THR A 307 6.79 0.66 0.69
CA THR A 307 6.46 -0.72 1.08
C THR A 307 5.28 -1.28 0.30
N MET A 308 4.21 -0.48 0.11
CA MET A 308 3.07 -0.89 -0.72
C MET A 308 3.49 -1.11 -2.18
N PHE A 309 4.34 -0.25 -2.73
CA PHE A 309 4.80 -0.40 -4.11
C PHE A 309 5.65 -1.66 -4.30
N ASP A 310 6.55 -1.95 -3.37
CA ASP A 310 7.36 -3.16 -3.39
C ASP A 310 6.50 -4.42 -3.22
N ALA A 311 5.49 -4.38 -2.34
CA ALA A 311 4.51 -5.47 -2.20
C ALA A 311 3.70 -5.68 -3.49
N GLN A 312 3.36 -4.62 -4.21
CA GLN A 312 2.71 -4.71 -5.52
C GLN A 312 3.60 -5.37 -6.57
N ILE A 313 4.88 -4.98 -6.63
CA ILE A 313 5.86 -5.59 -7.53
C ILE A 313 5.96 -7.10 -7.28
N GLY A 314 6.14 -7.51 -6.01
CA GLY A 314 6.18 -8.93 -5.64
C GLY A 314 4.87 -9.69 -5.91
N CYS A 315 3.73 -9.00 -5.74
CA CYS A 315 2.41 -9.56 -6.07
C CYS A 315 2.28 -9.86 -7.57
N TRP A 316 2.71 -8.94 -8.44
CA TRP A 316 2.63 -9.12 -9.88
C TRP A 316 3.63 -10.14 -10.41
N ASP A 317 4.82 -10.24 -9.81
CA ASP A 317 5.76 -11.33 -10.09
C ASP A 317 5.12 -12.71 -9.84
N ALA A 318 4.43 -12.90 -8.73
CA ALA A 318 3.71 -14.13 -8.46
C ALA A 318 2.53 -14.34 -9.43
N LYS A 319 1.78 -13.28 -9.79
CA LYS A 319 0.68 -13.37 -10.76
C LYS A 319 1.15 -13.88 -12.12
N GLU A 320 2.26 -13.35 -12.62
CA GLU A 320 2.83 -13.73 -13.92
C GLU A 320 3.64 -15.02 -13.88
N THR A 321 4.01 -15.49 -12.67
CA THR A 321 4.60 -16.81 -12.51
C THR A 321 3.55 -17.91 -12.61
N TYR A 322 2.37 -17.71 -12.00
CA TYR A 322 1.38 -18.77 -11.84
C TYR A 322 0.19 -18.67 -12.80
N TRP A 323 -0.12 -17.49 -13.29
CA TRP A 323 -1.21 -17.23 -14.25
C TRP A 323 -2.55 -17.85 -13.86
N LEU A 324 -2.87 -17.96 -12.58
CA LEU A 324 -4.06 -18.66 -12.10
C LEU A 324 -5.34 -18.04 -12.62
N ILE A 325 -6.24 -18.89 -13.10
CA ILE A 325 -7.60 -18.57 -13.56
C ILE A 325 -8.42 -17.89 -12.45
N ARG A 326 -9.29 -16.95 -12.83
CA ARG A 326 -10.21 -16.28 -11.92
C ARG A 326 -11.43 -17.14 -11.61
N PRO A 327 -12.11 -16.93 -10.45
CA PRO A 327 -13.32 -17.70 -10.10
C PRO A 327 -14.41 -17.65 -11.18
N TRP A 328 -14.75 -16.47 -11.71
CA TRP A 328 -15.77 -16.32 -12.76
C TRP A 328 -15.36 -16.90 -14.12
N GLN A 329 -14.07 -17.08 -14.36
CA GLN A 329 -13.56 -17.74 -15.56
C GLN A 329 -13.61 -19.27 -15.42
N ALA A 330 -13.42 -19.78 -14.19
CA ALA A 330 -13.46 -21.20 -13.88
C ALA A 330 -14.90 -21.74 -13.72
N ASP A 331 -15.82 -20.90 -13.23
CA ASP A 331 -17.25 -21.19 -13.11
C ASP A 331 -18.04 -19.94 -13.54
N HIS A 332 -18.62 -19.99 -14.75
CA HIS A 332 -19.36 -18.87 -15.36
C HIS A 332 -20.67 -18.51 -14.61
N ALA A 333 -21.13 -19.33 -13.67
CA ALA A 333 -22.27 -19.00 -12.83
C ALA A 333 -21.88 -18.12 -11.63
N ILE A 334 -20.59 -17.92 -11.35
CA ILE A 334 -20.13 -16.95 -10.36
C ILE A 334 -20.32 -15.54 -10.92
N THR A 335 -21.14 -14.73 -10.25
CA THR A 335 -21.38 -13.34 -10.62
C THR A 335 -20.33 -12.42 -9.98
N VAL A 336 -19.81 -11.48 -10.77
CA VAL A 336 -18.90 -10.43 -10.29
C VAL A 336 -19.72 -9.20 -9.91
N VAL A 337 -19.47 -8.61 -8.74
CA VAL A 337 -20.11 -7.37 -8.30
C VAL A 337 -19.70 -6.23 -9.25
N ALA A 338 -20.68 -5.51 -9.79
CA ALA A 338 -20.46 -4.49 -10.83
C ALA A 338 -19.44 -3.41 -10.41
N ALA A 339 -19.53 -2.91 -9.18
CA ALA A 339 -18.58 -1.91 -8.66
C ALA A 339 -17.13 -2.42 -8.58
N VAL A 340 -16.94 -3.73 -8.41
CA VAL A 340 -15.62 -4.37 -8.34
C VAL A 340 -15.03 -4.57 -9.75
N GLY A 341 -15.88 -4.90 -10.71
CA GLY A 341 -15.49 -5.19 -12.08
C GLY A 341 -14.65 -6.47 -12.22
N LYS A 342 -14.26 -6.75 -13.45
CA LYS A 342 -13.41 -7.91 -13.81
C LYS A 342 -11.96 -7.45 -14.01
N PRO A 343 -11.05 -7.66 -13.03
CA PRO A 343 -9.66 -7.22 -13.18
C PRO A 343 -8.94 -7.94 -14.32
N ASN A 344 -8.30 -7.19 -15.23
CA ASN A 344 -7.59 -7.75 -16.38
C ASN A 344 -6.16 -8.22 -16.02
N HIS A 345 -6.07 -9.11 -15.05
CA HIS A 345 -4.82 -9.77 -14.61
C HIS A 345 -5.12 -11.05 -13.81
N PRO A 346 -4.15 -11.99 -13.68
CA PRO A 346 -4.33 -13.27 -13.00
C PRO A 346 -4.85 -13.17 -11.56
N SER A 347 -5.47 -14.27 -11.07
CA SER A 347 -6.09 -14.29 -9.74
C SER A 347 -5.06 -14.22 -8.61
N TYR A 348 -4.16 -15.16 -8.55
CA TYR A 348 -3.25 -15.43 -7.44
C TYR A 348 -1.93 -14.65 -7.51
N PRO A 349 -1.49 -14.04 -6.38
CA PRO A 349 -2.22 -13.76 -5.15
C PRO A 349 -3.12 -12.50 -5.27
N SER A 350 -3.92 -12.19 -4.22
CA SER A 350 -4.79 -11.01 -4.19
C SER A 350 -3.98 -9.71 -4.03
N GLY A 351 -4.12 -8.78 -4.99
CA GLY A 351 -3.46 -7.47 -4.93
C GLY A 351 -3.91 -6.61 -3.74
N HIS A 352 -5.22 -6.57 -3.45
CA HIS A 352 -5.74 -5.88 -2.26
C HIS A 352 -5.15 -6.42 -0.97
N SER A 353 -4.97 -7.75 -0.87
CA SER A 353 -4.39 -8.38 0.31
C SER A 353 -2.91 -8.10 0.45
N CYS A 354 -2.14 -8.07 -0.66
CA CYS A 354 -0.72 -7.69 -0.66
C CYS A 354 -0.55 -6.26 -0.14
N LEU A 355 -1.31 -5.32 -0.70
CA LEU A 355 -1.22 -3.90 -0.34
C LEU A 355 -1.72 -3.64 1.08
N SER A 356 -2.90 -4.15 1.44
CA SER A 356 -3.49 -3.87 2.75
C SER A 356 -2.68 -4.45 3.90
N SER A 357 -2.15 -5.66 3.76
CA SER A 357 -1.33 -6.24 4.82
C SER A 357 0.03 -5.56 4.95
N SER A 358 0.66 -5.15 3.83
CA SER A 358 1.91 -4.40 3.89
C SER A 358 1.72 -3.02 4.52
N ALA A 359 0.64 -2.32 4.17
CA ALA A 359 0.31 -1.03 4.74
C ALA A 359 0.02 -1.10 6.25
N ALA A 360 -0.82 -2.05 6.67
CA ALA A 360 -1.18 -2.21 8.06
C ALA A 360 0.04 -2.53 8.95
N GLU A 361 1.00 -3.34 8.48
CA GLU A 361 2.24 -3.61 9.23
C GLU A 361 3.06 -2.33 9.44
N VAL A 362 3.21 -1.48 8.41
CA VAL A 362 3.88 -0.18 8.55
C VAL A 362 3.12 0.71 9.54
N LEU A 363 1.81 0.88 9.37
CA LEU A 363 0.99 1.73 10.24
C LEU A 363 1.04 1.30 11.71
N ARG A 364 1.09 0.00 11.99
CA ARG A 364 1.23 -0.54 13.36
C ARG A 364 2.52 -0.07 14.06
N THR A 365 3.58 0.22 13.31
CA THR A 365 4.84 0.72 13.91
C THR A 365 4.72 2.16 14.39
N PHE A 366 3.87 2.95 13.74
CA PHE A 366 3.62 4.35 14.09
C PHE A 366 2.41 4.52 15.02
N PHE A 367 1.40 3.64 14.90
CA PHE A 367 0.13 3.69 15.62
C PHE A 367 -0.19 2.35 16.30
N PRO A 368 0.60 1.91 17.29
CA PRO A 368 0.42 0.60 17.92
C PRO A 368 -0.93 0.42 18.61
N ALA A 369 -1.54 1.51 19.07
CA ALA A 369 -2.88 1.48 19.68
C ALA A 369 -4.00 1.11 18.68
N GLN A 370 -3.79 1.37 17.38
CA GLN A 370 -4.76 1.09 16.31
C GLN A 370 -4.66 -0.35 15.76
N ARG A 371 -3.79 -1.20 16.32
CA ARG A 371 -3.51 -2.55 15.81
C ARG A 371 -4.77 -3.34 15.48
N LYS A 372 -5.73 -3.43 16.40
CA LYS A 372 -6.96 -4.21 16.21
C LYS A 372 -7.80 -3.70 15.05
N GLN A 373 -7.90 -2.37 14.89
CA GLN A 373 -8.62 -1.74 13.78
C GLN A 373 -7.95 -2.02 12.45
N LEU A 374 -6.63 -1.88 12.38
CA LEU A 374 -5.84 -2.17 11.18
C LEU A 374 -5.95 -3.65 10.77
N ASP A 375 -5.95 -4.57 11.76
CA ASP A 375 -6.15 -6.01 11.50
C ASP A 375 -7.54 -6.29 10.91
N ALA A 376 -8.59 -5.68 11.47
CA ALA A 376 -9.96 -5.83 10.96
C ALA A 376 -10.08 -5.32 9.51
N MET A 377 -9.48 -4.18 9.20
CA MET A 377 -9.46 -3.62 7.84
C MET A 377 -8.75 -4.56 6.84
N VAL A 378 -7.63 -5.19 7.22
CA VAL A 378 -6.93 -6.16 6.36
C VAL A 378 -7.80 -7.39 6.07
N ILE A 379 -8.50 -7.90 7.09
CA ILE A 379 -9.41 -9.04 6.95
C ILE A 379 -10.56 -8.65 6.01
N GLU A 380 -11.20 -7.51 6.25
CA GLU A 380 -12.35 -7.04 5.47
C GLU A 380 -11.95 -6.77 4.01
N ALA A 381 -10.80 -6.12 3.77
CA ALA A 381 -10.25 -5.92 2.42
C ALA A 381 -10.05 -7.25 1.67
N GLY A 382 -9.60 -8.29 2.35
CA GLY A 382 -9.49 -9.63 1.78
C GLY A 382 -10.86 -10.23 1.46
N LEU A 383 -11.77 -10.28 2.44
CA LEU A 383 -13.12 -10.85 2.29
C LEU A 383 -13.92 -10.14 1.20
N SER A 384 -13.76 -8.82 1.07
CA SER A 384 -14.42 -8.03 0.02
C SER A 384 -14.17 -8.58 -1.39
N ARG A 385 -13.01 -9.20 -1.63
CA ARG A 385 -12.66 -9.77 -2.94
C ARG A 385 -13.35 -11.10 -3.20
N MET A 386 -13.59 -11.89 -2.13
CA MET A 386 -14.44 -13.08 -2.22
C MET A 386 -15.91 -12.69 -2.45
N TYR A 387 -16.39 -11.70 -1.69
CA TYR A 387 -17.74 -11.13 -1.87
C TYR A 387 -17.92 -10.54 -3.26
N GLY A 388 -16.86 -9.93 -3.82
CA GLY A 388 -16.82 -9.45 -5.20
C GLY A 388 -16.86 -10.55 -6.27
N GLY A 389 -16.62 -11.82 -5.90
CA GLY A 389 -16.59 -12.95 -6.85
C GLY A 389 -15.29 -13.05 -7.65
N ILE A 390 -14.19 -12.38 -7.23
CA ILE A 390 -12.99 -12.21 -8.04
C ILE A 390 -11.72 -12.88 -7.52
N HIS A 391 -11.75 -13.42 -6.30
CA HIS A 391 -10.62 -14.11 -5.67
C HIS A 391 -11.05 -15.31 -4.87
N TYR A 392 -10.19 -16.35 -4.82
CA TYR A 392 -10.29 -17.46 -3.90
C TYR A 392 -9.73 -17.09 -2.51
N ARG A 393 -10.09 -17.83 -1.46
CA ARG A 393 -9.55 -17.65 -0.11
C ARG A 393 -8.02 -17.78 -0.08
N PHE A 394 -7.47 -18.76 -0.77
CA PHE A 394 -6.01 -18.95 -0.83
C PHE A 394 -5.27 -17.82 -1.57
N ASP A 395 -5.93 -17.05 -2.48
CA ASP A 395 -5.33 -15.84 -3.05
C ASP A 395 -5.13 -14.77 -1.98
N ILE A 396 -6.12 -14.65 -1.09
CA ILE A 396 -6.14 -13.67 -0.01
C ILE A 396 -5.05 -13.99 1.01
N GLU A 397 -5.01 -15.24 1.47
CA GLU A 397 -4.03 -15.72 2.45
C GLU A 397 -2.59 -15.55 1.94
N ALA A 398 -2.34 -15.93 0.68
CA ALA A 398 -1.04 -15.75 0.04
C ALA A 398 -0.66 -14.28 -0.12
N GLY A 399 -1.61 -13.42 -0.49
CA GLY A 399 -1.39 -11.98 -0.61
C GLY A 399 -1.08 -11.34 0.74
N GLN A 400 -1.81 -11.70 1.79
CA GLN A 400 -1.55 -11.23 3.15
C GLN A 400 -0.16 -11.67 3.65
N LEU A 401 0.24 -12.91 3.38
CA LEU A 401 1.55 -13.40 3.78
C LEU A 401 2.68 -12.66 3.04
N LEU A 402 2.53 -12.45 1.72
CA LEU A 402 3.49 -11.69 0.92
C LEU A 402 3.64 -10.27 1.44
N GLY A 403 2.52 -9.55 1.61
CA GLY A 403 2.55 -8.17 2.08
C GLY A 403 3.20 -8.03 3.46
N ARG A 404 2.91 -8.94 4.41
CA ARG A 404 3.59 -8.95 5.72
C ARG A 404 5.10 -9.18 5.60
N ARG A 405 5.54 -10.13 4.77
CA ARG A 405 6.98 -10.41 4.56
C ARG A 405 7.71 -9.21 3.99
N VAL A 406 7.13 -8.56 2.99
CA VAL A 406 7.68 -7.34 2.40
C VAL A 406 7.76 -6.24 3.47
N ALA A 407 6.69 -5.99 4.23
CA ALA A 407 6.68 -4.96 5.25
C ALA A 407 7.71 -5.21 6.36
N HIS A 408 7.82 -6.43 6.86
CA HIS A 408 8.83 -6.77 7.87
C HIS A 408 10.25 -6.52 7.36
N PHE A 409 10.52 -6.83 6.09
CA PHE A 409 11.81 -6.58 5.46
C PHE A 409 12.10 -5.09 5.33
N THR A 410 11.14 -4.29 4.82
CA THR A 410 11.32 -2.85 4.61
C THR A 410 11.46 -2.10 5.93
N ILE A 411 10.66 -2.45 6.95
CA ILE A 411 10.76 -1.88 8.30
C ILE A 411 12.12 -2.22 8.94
N ALA A 412 12.62 -3.44 8.77
CA ALA A 412 13.92 -3.82 9.30
C ALA A 412 15.07 -3.11 8.58
N ALA A 413 15.00 -2.98 7.26
CA ALA A 413 15.98 -2.25 6.46
C ALA A 413 16.01 -0.76 6.84
N ASP A 414 14.83 -0.14 7.01
CA ASP A 414 14.70 1.24 7.43
C ASP A 414 15.33 1.47 8.82
N ARG A 415 14.95 0.66 9.81
CA ARG A 415 15.52 0.72 11.18
C ARG A 415 17.02 0.52 11.26
N SER A 416 17.59 -0.25 10.33
CA SER A 416 19.02 -0.51 10.30
C SER A 416 19.86 0.61 9.66
N GLY A 417 19.20 1.67 9.14
CA GLY A 417 19.88 2.73 8.39
C GLY A 417 20.49 2.25 7.07
N ARG A 418 19.98 1.17 6.48
CA ARG A 418 20.49 0.57 5.23
C ARG A 418 19.42 0.58 4.13
N SER A 419 18.62 1.61 4.09
CA SER A 419 17.53 1.73 3.13
C SER A 419 17.72 2.90 2.19
N VAL A 420 16.92 2.94 1.13
CA VAL A 420 16.84 4.11 0.22
C VAL A 420 16.36 5.38 0.93
N LEU A 421 15.81 5.23 2.15
CA LEU A 421 15.36 6.32 3.01
C LEU A 421 16.47 6.82 3.95
N THR A 422 17.66 6.21 3.93
CA THR A 422 18.80 6.64 4.73
C THR A 422 19.65 7.62 3.92
N PRO A 423 20.04 8.79 4.46
CA PRO A 423 20.95 9.68 3.80
C PRO A 423 22.26 8.95 3.49
N HIS A 424 22.71 8.99 2.25
CA HIS A 424 24.03 8.53 1.90
C HIS A 424 24.99 9.71 2.12
N ASP A 425 25.89 9.60 3.10
CA ASP A 425 27.08 10.44 3.18
C ASP A 425 27.94 10.14 1.95
N GLU A 426 27.84 10.97 0.91
CA GLU A 426 28.69 10.87 -0.27
C GLU A 426 30.18 11.02 0.06
N ASP A 427 30.53 11.65 1.18
CA ASP A 427 31.89 11.87 1.64
C ASP A 427 32.62 10.63 2.21
N SER A 428 31.88 9.55 2.51
CA SER A 428 32.50 8.34 3.08
C SER A 428 33.23 7.48 2.04
N ARG A 429 33.09 7.73 0.73
CA ARG A 429 33.73 6.96 -0.36
C ARG A 429 35.09 7.53 -0.82
N GLY A 430 35.52 8.64 -0.27
CA GLY A 430 36.73 9.35 -0.72
C GLY A 430 37.99 9.23 0.14
N ARG A 431 38.02 8.49 1.25
CA ARG A 431 39.26 8.28 2.02
C ARG A 431 39.80 6.87 1.82
N PRO A 432 40.90 6.72 1.03
CA PRO A 432 41.65 5.46 1.05
C PRO A 432 42.26 5.27 2.45
N SER A 433 41.94 4.13 3.08
CA SER A 433 42.56 3.73 4.36
C SER A 433 44.04 3.41 4.16
N GLY A 434 44.86 4.46 4.09
CA GLY A 434 46.28 4.35 4.15
C GLY A 434 46.77 4.37 5.60
N ARG A 435 46.81 3.21 6.27
CA ARG A 435 47.73 3.01 7.40
C ARG A 435 48.86 2.09 6.94
N PRO A 436 50.12 2.53 6.99
CA PRO A 436 51.23 1.62 6.77
C PRO A 436 51.39 0.71 8.00
N ILE A 437 51.52 -0.57 7.69
CA ILE A 437 51.90 -1.58 8.66
C ILE A 437 53.41 -1.32 8.99
N LYS A 438 53.69 -1.15 10.29
CA LYS A 438 55.02 -1.36 10.86
C LYS A 438 54.97 -2.60 11.72
#